data_20e8f8809cd4ea3b58189113db77c72a
#
_entry.id   20e8f8809cd4ea3b58189113db77c72a
#
_cell.length_a   1.000
_cell.length_b   1.000
_cell.length_c   1.000
_cell.angle_alpha   90.00
_cell.angle_beta   90.00
_cell.angle_gamma   90.00
#
_symmetry.space_group_name_H-M   'P 1'
#
loop_
_entity.id
_entity.type
_entity.pdbx_description
1 polymer ?
#
loop_
_entity_poly.entity_id
_entity_poly.type
_entity_poly.pdbx_seq_one_letter_code
_entity_poly.pdbx_strand_id
1 'polypeptide(L)'
;MPNWCENELTITGPDVQKVLDAIRSNGVEDQDARILDFDRIIPYPKQYKELDQCAHEYQQKRFAIGNDDPDRNTKLDVLAAEYGVEPGIPWLMDGFNSGGYEWRIDNWNTKWNATGVSLTTGNNSMDHACKQVQCSYCQTTHNIEHMTVLVCKQCGSPLPNTQPLLARLEFNTAWSPPIPVIEKLAGMFPDHFFELQYFEGGIGFCGHVCWEHGNEQYHNQGDYNGPRGG
;
A
#
# COMPACT_ATOMS: atom_id res chain seq x y z
N MET A 1 13.50 2.33 16.55
CA MET A 1 12.66 2.71 15.40
C MET A 1 13.29 2.04 14.18
N PRO A 2 12.52 1.55 13.21
CA PRO A 2 13.11 1.04 11.98
C PRO A 2 13.67 2.20 11.16
N ASN A 3 14.69 1.92 10.35
CA ASN A 3 15.01 2.80 9.24
C ASN A 3 13.84 2.76 8.25
N TRP A 4 13.43 3.92 7.79
CA TRP A 4 12.35 4.02 6.83
C TRP A 4 12.90 4.03 5.40
N CYS A 5 12.35 3.15 4.57
CA CYS A 5 12.51 3.23 3.13
C CYS A 5 11.36 4.09 2.58
N GLU A 6 11.70 5.21 1.99
CA GLU A 6 10.76 6.08 1.31
C GLU A 6 10.51 5.56 -0.10
N ASN A 7 9.26 5.48 -0.50
CA ASN A 7 8.83 4.90 -1.76
C ASN A 7 7.92 5.88 -2.50
N GLU A 8 8.12 6.00 -3.81
CA GLU A 8 7.23 6.66 -4.73
C GLU A 8 6.80 5.65 -5.81
N LEU A 9 5.52 5.30 -5.83
CA LEU A 9 4.93 4.44 -6.83
C LEU A 9 4.10 5.27 -7.82
N THR A 10 4.50 5.29 -9.07
CA THR A 10 3.75 5.88 -10.17
C THR A 10 3.04 4.79 -10.95
N ILE A 11 1.73 4.96 -11.17
CA ILE A 11 0.87 4.05 -11.93
C ILE A 11 0.29 4.84 -13.10
N THR A 12 0.50 4.37 -14.33
CA THR A 12 -0.11 4.96 -15.52
C THR A 12 -0.84 3.90 -16.35
N GLY A 13 -1.98 4.25 -16.89
CA GLY A 13 -2.76 3.30 -17.69
C GLY A 13 -4.19 3.76 -17.97
N PRO A 14 -5.00 2.91 -18.59
CA PRO A 14 -6.32 3.30 -19.10
C PRO A 14 -7.37 3.53 -18.01
N ASP A 15 -7.30 2.84 -16.88
CA ASP A 15 -8.25 2.92 -15.76
C ASP A 15 -7.51 2.77 -14.42
N VAL A 16 -6.75 3.79 -14.07
CA VAL A 16 -5.97 3.80 -12.82
C VAL A 16 -6.87 3.70 -11.60
N GLN A 17 -8.11 4.18 -11.66
CA GLN A 17 -9.06 4.06 -10.55
C GLN A 17 -9.34 2.61 -10.18
N LYS A 18 -9.41 1.71 -11.16
CA LYS A 18 -9.58 0.27 -10.93
C LYS A 18 -8.41 -0.33 -10.13
N VAL A 19 -7.18 0.12 -10.41
CA VAL A 19 -6.00 -0.28 -9.63
C VAL A 19 -6.11 0.24 -8.20
N LEU A 20 -6.45 1.51 -8.03
CA LEU A 20 -6.61 2.14 -6.71
C LEU A 20 -7.69 1.45 -5.87
N ASP A 21 -8.81 1.06 -6.48
CA ASP A 21 -9.89 0.34 -5.79
C ASP A 21 -9.45 -1.08 -5.36
N ALA A 22 -8.59 -1.73 -6.14
CA ALA A 22 -8.08 -3.06 -5.81
C ALA A 22 -7.10 -3.06 -4.63
N ILE A 23 -6.29 -2.00 -4.49
CA ILE A 23 -5.27 -1.90 -3.44
C ILE A 23 -5.77 -1.26 -2.15
N ARG A 24 -6.95 -0.63 -2.17
CA ARG A 24 -7.54 0.04 -1.01
C ARG A 24 -8.22 -0.96 -0.09
N SER A 25 -8.07 -0.81 1.22
CA SER A 25 -8.93 -1.46 2.20
C SER A 25 -9.95 -0.47 2.77
N ASN A 26 -11.18 -0.94 2.91
CA ASN A 26 -12.18 -0.25 3.69
C ASN A 26 -11.99 -0.69 5.14
N GLY A 27 -11.71 0.23 6.04
CA GLY A 27 -11.62 -0.07 7.47
C GLY A 27 -12.89 -0.80 7.94
N VAL A 28 -12.73 -1.92 8.62
CA VAL A 28 -13.82 -2.64 9.30
C VAL A 28 -13.58 -2.50 10.79
N GLU A 29 -14.55 -1.90 11.46
CA GLU A 29 -14.76 -1.75 12.93
C GLU A 29 -13.56 -1.30 13.73
N ASP A 30 -12.38 -1.32 13.58
CA ASP A 30 -11.23 -0.79 14.34
C ASP A 30 -9.92 -0.73 13.51
N GLN A 31 -10.00 -1.01 12.22
CA GLN A 31 -8.87 -0.85 11.32
C GLN A 31 -9.08 0.37 10.44
N ASP A 32 -8.12 1.28 10.46
CA ASP A 32 -8.10 2.45 9.60
C ASP A 32 -8.18 2.05 8.12
N ALA A 33 -9.05 2.72 7.36
CA ALA A 33 -9.08 2.59 5.91
C ALA A 33 -7.69 2.92 5.34
N ARG A 34 -7.14 2.03 4.52
CA ARG A 34 -5.81 2.20 3.91
C ARG A 34 -5.95 2.51 2.44
N ILE A 35 -5.23 3.51 1.96
CA ILE A 35 -5.14 3.85 0.55
C ILE A 35 -4.32 2.79 -0.20
N LEU A 36 -3.27 2.28 0.42
CA LEU A 36 -2.44 1.19 -0.07
C LEU A 36 -2.36 0.12 1.03
N ASP A 37 -2.88 -1.06 0.72
CA ASP A 37 -2.89 -2.20 1.62
C ASP A 37 -2.26 -3.41 0.94
N PHE A 38 -1.08 -3.81 1.40
CA PHE A 38 -0.35 -4.96 0.87
C PHE A 38 -1.12 -6.27 1.02
N ASP A 39 -1.96 -6.36 2.05
CA ASP A 39 -2.82 -7.52 2.30
C ASP A 39 -3.88 -7.73 1.20
N ARG A 40 -4.22 -6.69 0.45
CA ARG A 40 -5.11 -6.77 -0.72
C ARG A 40 -4.42 -7.34 -1.95
N ILE A 41 -3.09 -7.25 -2.00
CA ILE A 41 -2.26 -7.64 -3.15
C ILE A 41 -1.65 -9.03 -2.91
N ILE A 42 -1.00 -9.22 -1.76
CA ILE A 42 -0.48 -10.50 -1.29
C ILE A 42 -1.05 -10.74 0.11
N PRO A 43 -2.13 -11.53 0.22
CA PRO A 43 -2.85 -11.70 1.49
C PRO A 43 -1.99 -12.30 2.60
N TYR A 44 -1.93 -11.61 3.74
CA TYR A 44 -1.32 -12.12 4.95
C TYR A 44 -2.09 -13.35 5.45
N PRO A 45 -1.42 -14.46 5.81
CA PRO A 45 -2.09 -15.70 6.16
C PRO A 45 -3.09 -15.56 7.32
N LYS A 46 -4.26 -16.15 7.13
CA LYS A 46 -5.37 -16.10 8.10
C LYS A 46 -4.94 -16.53 9.50
N GLN A 47 -4.14 -17.57 9.61
CA GLN A 47 -3.64 -18.08 10.89
C GLN A 47 -2.89 -17.01 11.71
N TYR A 48 -2.08 -16.16 11.06
CA TYR A 48 -1.37 -15.08 11.75
C TYR A 48 -2.31 -13.93 12.11
N LYS A 49 -3.28 -13.60 11.23
CA LYS A 49 -4.30 -12.58 11.54
C LYS A 49 -5.13 -12.97 12.76
N GLU A 50 -5.53 -14.23 12.86
CA GLU A 50 -6.31 -14.74 14.00
C GLU A 50 -5.51 -14.64 15.30
N LEU A 51 -4.21 -14.96 15.26
CA LEU A 51 -3.34 -14.78 16.42
C LEU A 51 -3.11 -13.31 16.78
N ASP A 52 -2.89 -12.44 15.78
CA ASP A 52 -2.75 -11.00 15.97
C ASP A 52 -4.01 -10.42 16.65
N GLN A 53 -5.19 -10.79 16.15
CA GLN A 53 -6.48 -10.34 16.73
C GLN A 53 -6.65 -10.86 18.13
N CYS A 54 -6.39 -12.14 18.40
CA CYS A 54 -6.50 -12.74 19.73
C CYS A 54 -5.58 -12.04 20.74
N ALA A 55 -4.34 -11.77 20.33
CA ALA A 55 -3.38 -11.03 21.16
C ALA A 55 -3.82 -9.58 21.44
N HIS A 56 -4.39 -8.93 20.42
CA HIS A 56 -4.95 -7.58 20.57
C HIS A 56 -6.11 -7.54 21.56
N GLU A 57 -7.08 -8.46 21.42
CA GLU A 57 -8.23 -8.59 22.34
C GLU A 57 -7.78 -8.86 23.78
N TYR A 58 -6.80 -9.75 23.96
CA TYR A 58 -6.21 -10.02 25.27
C TYR A 58 -5.63 -8.74 25.88
N GLN A 59 -4.85 -7.98 25.11
CA GLN A 59 -4.25 -6.73 25.58
C GLN A 59 -5.32 -5.67 25.93
N GLN A 60 -6.35 -5.53 25.10
CA GLN A 60 -7.46 -4.60 25.40
C GLN A 60 -8.16 -4.95 26.70
N LYS A 61 -8.56 -6.22 26.87
CA LYS A 61 -9.19 -6.69 28.13
C LYS A 61 -8.27 -6.49 29.33
N ARG A 62 -6.98 -6.74 29.17
CA ARG A 62 -5.98 -6.56 30.20
C ARG A 62 -5.83 -5.09 30.62
N PHE A 63 -5.80 -4.15 29.66
CA PHE A 63 -5.74 -2.72 29.92
C PHE A 63 -7.03 -2.20 30.56
N ALA A 64 -8.17 -2.78 30.25
CA ALA A 64 -9.44 -2.43 30.89
C ALA A 64 -9.48 -2.75 32.40
N ILE A 65 -8.63 -3.66 32.87
CA ILE A 65 -8.43 -3.92 34.31
C ILE A 65 -7.53 -2.83 34.86
N GLY A 66 -8.12 -1.83 35.52
CA GLY A 66 -7.42 -0.65 36.05
C GLY A 66 -6.30 -1.02 37.02
N ASN A 67 -5.28 -0.17 37.08
CA ASN A 67 -4.15 -0.36 38.01
C ASN A 67 -4.57 -0.27 39.48
N ASP A 68 -5.64 0.46 39.78
CA ASP A 68 -6.17 0.70 41.10
C ASP A 68 -7.28 -0.28 41.51
N ASP A 69 -7.56 -1.30 40.68
CA ASP A 69 -8.58 -2.32 40.97
C ASP A 69 -8.09 -3.23 42.11
N PRO A 70 -8.81 -3.32 43.25
CA PRO A 70 -8.38 -4.11 44.41
C PRO A 70 -8.26 -5.60 44.09
N ASP A 71 -9.02 -6.10 43.12
CA ASP A 71 -9.01 -7.51 42.70
C ASP A 71 -8.18 -7.73 41.42
N ARG A 72 -7.33 -6.76 41.04
CA ARG A 72 -6.59 -6.73 39.77
C ARG A 72 -5.87 -8.05 39.48
N ASN A 73 -5.11 -8.57 40.44
CA ASN A 73 -4.33 -9.78 40.22
C ASN A 73 -5.23 -11.00 39.95
N THR A 74 -6.30 -11.17 40.70
CA THR A 74 -7.28 -12.23 40.48
C THR A 74 -7.93 -12.13 39.11
N LYS A 75 -8.33 -10.92 38.70
CA LYS A 75 -8.91 -10.68 37.36
C LYS A 75 -7.91 -10.94 36.23
N LEU A 76 -6.65 -10.59 36.42
CA LEU A 76 -5.58 -10.90 35.45
C LEU A 76 -5.31 -12.39 35.34
N ASP A 77 -5.33 -13.14 36.45
CA ASP A 77 -5.14 -14.59 36.43
C ASP A 77 -6.31 -15.30 35.74
N VAL A 78 -7.55 -14.83 35.97
CA VAL A 78 -8.74 -15.36 35.27
C VAL A 78 -8.65 -15.07 33.78
N LEU A 79 -8.28 -13.85 33.40
CA LEU A 79 -8.10 -13.47 31.98
C LEU A 79 -6.99 -14.30 31.31
N ALA A 80 -5.85 -14.48 32.00
CA ALA A 80 -4.75 -15.29 31.49
C ALA A 80 -5.22 -16.73 31.24
N ALA A 81 -5.96 -17.33 32.17
CA ALA A 81 -6.52 -18.68 32.02
C ALA A 81 -7.52 -18.78 30.84
N GLU A 82 -8.36 -17.74 30.60
CA GLU A 82 -9.28 -17.67 29.46
C GLU A 82 -8.55 -17.78 28.11
N TYR A 83 -7.38 -17.15 28.01
CA TYR A 83 -6.57 -17.12 26.79
C TYR A 83 -5.43 -18.16 26.75
N GLY A 84 -5.36 -19.04 27.75
CA GLY A 84 -4.30 -20.05 27.83
C GLY A 84 -2.91 -19.49 28.08
N VAL A 85 -2.82 -18.29 28.67
CA VAL A 85 -1.56 -17.62 29.04
C VAL A 85 -1.18 -18.06 30.45
N GLU A 86 0.12 -18.32 30.67
CA GLU A 86 0.62 -18.64 32.00
C GLU A 86 0.46 -17.41 32.95
N PRO A 87 0.06 -17.65 34.22
CA PRO A 87 -0.05 -16.58 35.22
C PRO A 87 1.24 -15.76 35.32
N GLY A 88 1.08 -14.43 35.31
CA GLY A 88 2.21 -13.50 35.38
C GLY A 88 2.83 -13.13 34.02
N ILE A 89 2.49 -13.81 32.94
CA ILE A 89 2.87 -13.39 31.58
C ILE A 89 1.96 -12.24 31.10
N PRO A 90 2.52 -11.06 30.81
CA PRO A 90 1.71 -9.88 30.48
C PRO A 90 1.27 -9.79 29.01
N TRP A 91 1.63 -10.74 28.17
CA TRP A 91 1.32 -10.74 26.73
C TRP A 91 0.93 -12.14 26.25
N LEU A 92 0.09 -12.18 25.22
CA LEU A 92 -0.15 -13.37 24.41
C LEU A 92 0.71 -13.28 23.15
N MET A 93 1.28 -14.41 22.72
CA MET A 93 2.05 -14.47 21.48
C MET A 93 1.13 -14.14 20.29
N ASP A 94 1.45 -13.10 19.54
CA ASP A 94 0.74 -12.69 18.34
C ASP A 94 1.19 -13.46 17.09
N GLY A 95 0.46 -13.28 16.00
CA GLY A 95 0.80 -13.92 14.72
C GLY A 95 2.09 -13.38 14.12
N PHE A 96 2.37 -12.09 14.31
CA PHE A 96 3.61 -11.49 13.86
C PHE A 96 4.83 -12.18 14.47
N ASN A 97 4.86 -12.40 15.77
CA ASN A 97 5.96 -13.08 16.46
C ASN A 97 5.90 -14.62 16.33
N SER A 98 4.83 -15.19 15.77
CA SER A 98 4.65 -16.64 15.55
C SER A 98 4.96 -17.09 14.12
N GLY A 99 5.80 -16.33 13.39
CA GLY A 99 6.21 -16.59 12.01
C GLY A 99 5.65 -15.58 10.99
N GLY A 100 4.77 -14.69 11.43
CA GLY A 100 4.22 -13.65 10.57
C GLY A 100 5.24 -12.61 10.13
N TYR A 101 6.26 -12.37 10.96
CA TYR A 101 7.38 -11.50 10.61
C TYR A 101 8.18 -12.05 9.41
N GLU A 102 8.63 -13.30 9.51
CA GLU A 102 9.37 -13.97 8.44
C GLU A 102 8.53 -14.04 7.17
N TRP A 103 7.24 -14.37 7.31
CA TRP A 103 6.33 -14.40 6.17
C TRP A 103 6.25 -13.03 5.47
N ARG A 104 6.15 -11.92 6.21
CA ARG A 104 6.10 -10.57 5.62
C ARG A 104 7.39 -10.20 4.92
N ILE A 105 8.55 -10.54 5.51
CA ILE A 105 9.84 -10.33 4.86
C ILE A 105 9.93 -11.12 3.56
N ASP A 106 9.54 -12.39 3.56
CA ASP A 106 9.63 -13.28 2.39
C ASP A 106 8.66 -12.88 1.27
N ASN A 107 7.47 -12.35 1.62
CA ASN A 107 6.42 -12.09 0.64
C ASN A 107 6.22 -10.59 0.32
N TRP A 108 6.42 -9.69 1.28
CA TRP A 108 6.28 -8.25 1.08
C TRP A 108 7.64 -7.54 0.97
N ASN A 109 8.73 -8.20 1.31
CA ASN A 109 10.08 -7.64 1.46
C ASN A 109 10.16 -6.52 2.50
N THR A 110 9.19 -6.41 3.40
CA THR A 110 9.15 -5.39 4.46
C THR A 110 8.43 -5.93 5.68
N LYS A 111 8.83 -5.43 6.84
CA LYS A 111 8.31 -5.85 8.14
C LYS A 111 6.84 -5.53 8.33
N TRP A 112 6.38 -4.38 7.82
CA TRP A 112 5.03 -3.86 8.01
C TRP A 112 4.39 -3.47 6.70
N ASN A 113 3.07 -3.29 6.74
CA ASN A 113 2.31 -2.68 5.64
C ASN A 113 2.76 -1.24 5.38
N ALA A 114 2.37 -0.66 4.25
CA ALA A 114 2.64 0.73 3.91
C ALA A 114 2.12 1.68 5.00
N THR A 115 2.92 2.70 5.31
CA THR A 115 2.57 3.75 6.27
C THR A 115 2.78 5.13 5.68
N GLY A 116 2.08 6.15 6.21
CA GLY A 116 2.22 7.52 5.73
C GLY A 116 1.84 7.70 4.27
N VAL A 117 0.86 6.94 3.78
CA VAL A 117 0.49 6.93 2.37
C VAL A 117 -0.18 8.23 1.97
N SER A 118 0.38 8.92 0.99
CA SER A 118 -0.26 10.01 0.26
C SER A 118 -0.58 9.59 -1.17
N LEU A 119 -1.68 10.09 -1.72
CA LEU A 119 -2.11 9.81 -3.08
C LEU A 119 -2.35 11.11 -3.82
N THR A 120 -1.68 11.27 -4.95
CA THR A 120 -1.95 12.31 -5.93
C THR A 120 -2.44 11.66 -7.21
N THR A 121 -3.58 12.10 -7.72
CA THR A 121 -4.12 11.67 -9.00
C THR A 121 -4.13 12.85 -9.98
N GLY A 122 -3.79 12.59 -11.21
CA GLY A 122 -3.76 13.61 -12.25
C GLY A 122 -3.78 13.04 -13.65
N ASN A 123 -3.94 13.89 -14.61
CA ASN A 123 -3.64 13.56 -15.99
C ASN A 123 -2.14 13.78 -16.20
N ASN A 124 -1.49 12.87 -16.89
CA ASN A 124 -0.05 12.93 -17.16
C ASN A 124 0.25 14.07 -18.15
N SER A 125 0.12 15.31 -17.69
CA SER A 125 0.57 16.47 -18.46
C SER A 125 1.84 17.01 -17.81
N MET A 126 2.95 16.56 -18.30
CA MET A 126 4.22 17.25 -18.08
C MET A 126 4.26 18.64 -18.73
N ASP A 127 3.19 19.05 -19.36
CA ASP A 127 3.07 20.41 -19.88
C ASP A 127 1.61 20.90 -19.89
N HIS A 128 1.44 22.14 -19.53
CA HIS A 128 0.20 22.93 -19.57
C HIS A 128 -0.47 23.04 -20.95
N ALA A 129 -0.22 22.14 -21.90
CA ALA A 129 -0.45 22.43 -23.32
C ALA A 129 -1.59 21.66 -24.01
N CYS A 130 -2.20 20.64 -23.46
CA CYS A 130 -3.27 19.96 -24.22
C CYS A 130 -4.58 19.80 -23.45
N LYS A 131 -5.30 20.91 -23.32
CA LYS A 131 -6.71 20.93 -22.91
C LYS A 131 -7.68 20.58 -24.07
N GLN A 132 -7.17 20.12 -25.21
CA GLN A 132 -7.97 19.88 -26.41
C GLN A 132 -7.67 18.54 -27.05
N VAL A 133 -8.71 17.75 -27.36
CA VAL A 133 -8.65 16.53 -28.14
C VAL A 133 -9.44 16.67 -29.41
N GLN A 134 -8.85 16.29 -30.52
CA GLN A 134 -9.52 16.25 -31.80
C GLN A 134 -10.10 14.87 -32.06
N CYS A 135 -11.39 14.82 -32.43
CA CYS A 135 -12.04 13.59 -32.85
C CYS A 135 -11.43 13.10 -34.16
N SER A 136 -10.94 11.85 -34.19
CA SER A 136 -10.35 11.26 -35.37
C SER A 136 -11.38 11.03 -36.50
N TYR A 137 -12.67 11.04 -36.18
CA TYR A 137 -13.76 10.79 -37.11
C TYR A 137 -14.29 12.05 -37.79
N CYS A 138 -14.67 13.06 -37.00
CA CYS A 138 -15.28 14.29 -37.52
C CYS A 138 -14.40 15.52 -37.41
N GLN A 139 -13.16 15.36 -36.94
CA GLN A 139 -12.16 16.41 -36.75
C GLN A 139 -12.55 17.52 -35.76
N THR A 140 -13.66 17.39 -35.05
CA THR A 140 -14.10 18.35 -34.06
C THR A 140 -13.16 18.36 -32.86
N THR A 141 -12.72 19.54 -32.43
CA THR A 141 -11.88 19.72 -31.26
C THR A 141 -12.74 19.88 -30.01
N HIS A 142 -12.39 19.15 -28.95
CA HIS A 142 -13.06 19.19 -27.64
C HIS A 142 -12.09 19.68 -26.56
N ASN A 143 -12.56 20.59 -25.72
CA ASN A 143 -11.83 20.96 -24.51
C ASN A 143 -12.05 19.89 -23.46
N ILE A 144 -10.95 19.39 -22.85
CA ILE A 144 -10.97 18.38 -21.81
C ILE A 144 -10.70 19.06 -20.48
N GLU A 145 -11.75 19.42 -19.78
CA GLU A 145 -11.69 19.79 -18.38
C GLU A 145 -12.48 18.72 -17.60
N HIS A 146 -11.82 17.86 -16.84
CA HIS A 146 -12.42 16.87 -15.94
C HIS A 146 -13.26 15.72 -16.55
N MET A 147 -12.83 15.06 -17.63
CA MET A 147 -13.63 14.00 -18.24
C MET A 147 -13.03 12.60 -18.10
N THR A 148 -13.83 11.67 -17.58
CA THR A 148 -13.51 10.23 -17.43
C THR A 148 -13.96 9.35 -18.63
N VAL A 149 -14.90 9.82 -19.44
CA VAL A 149 -15.35 9.11 -20.67
C VAL A 149 -15.42 10.12 -21.80
N LEU A 150 -14.66 9.88 -22.85
CA LEU A 150 -14.55 10.77 -23.96
C LEU A 150 -15.32 10.23 -25.18
N VAL A 151 -16.53 10.71 -25.36
CA VAL A 151 -17.25 10.57 -26.63
C VAL A 151 -17.34 11.93 -27.30
N CYS A 152 -17.15 11.94 -28.60
CA CYS A 152 -17.31 13.14 -29.40
C CYS A 152 -18.76 13.64 -29.31
N LYS A 153 -18.98 14.86 -28.81
CA LYS A 153 -20.31 15.47 -28.70
C LYS A 153 -20.97 15.71 -30.05
N GLN A 154 -20.17 15.71 -31.13
CA GLN A 154 -20.67 15.97 -32.49
C GLN A 154 -21.13 14.71 -33.21
N CYS A 155 -20.38 13.59 -33.11
CA CYS A 155 -20.63 12.36 -33.88
C CYS A 155 -20.82 11.10 -33.02
N GLY A 156 -20.74 11.21 -31.73
CA GLY A 156 -20.87 10.06 -30.81
C GLY A 156 -19.72 9.06 -30.83
N SER A 157 -18.70 9.24 -31.68
CA SER A 157 -17.55 8.34 -31.74
C SER A 157 -16.69 8.48 -30.48
N PRO A 158 -16.06 7.40 -30.02
CA PRO A 158 -15.11 7.50 -28.94
C PRO A 158 -13.96 8.43 -29.32
N LEU A 159 -13.65 9.39 -28.45
CA LEU A 159 -12.46 10.22 -28.59
C LEU A 159 -11.24 9.39 -28.20
N PRO A 160 -10.10 9.56 -28.90
CA PRO A 160 -8.89 8.89 -28.47
C PRO A 160 -8.61 9.26 -27.02
N ASN A 161 -8.44 8.26 -26.18
CA ASN A 161 -8.05 8.47 -24.79
C ASN A 161 -6.57 8.91 -24.82
N THR A 162 -6.37 10.20 -24.89
CA THR A 162 -5.07 10.79 -25.21
C THR A 162 -4.18 10.97 -23.99
N GLN A 163 -4.65 10.59 -22.79
CA GLN A 163 -3.82 10.69 -21.61
C GLN A 163 -4.06 9.53 -20.68
N PRO A 164 -3.02 8.74 -20.40
CA PRO A 164 -3.09 7.79 -19.31
C PRO A 164 -3.39 8.55 -18.03
N LEU A 165 -4.38 8.10 -17.28
CA LEU A 165 -4.58 8.55 -15.92
C LEU A 165 -3.31 8.21 -15.14
N LEU A 166 -2.88 9.14 -14.30
CA LEU A 166 -1.73 8.99 -13.44
C LEU A 166 -2.19 8.90 -11.98
N ALA A 167 -1.70 7.93 -11.25
CA ALA A 167 -1.69 7.97 -9.80
C ALA A 167 -0.26 7.89 -9.31
N ARG A 168 0.06 8.73 -8.34
CA ARG A 168 1.32 8.70 -7.60
C ARG A 168 1.02 8.48 -6.13
N LEU A 169 1.61 7.43 -5.58
CA LEU A 169 1.55 7.10 -4.16
C LEU A 169 2.93 7.30 -3.55
N GLU A 170 3.02 8.15 -2.54
CA GLU A 170 4.21 8.27 -1.70
C GLU A 170 3.92 7.56 -0.38
N PHE A 171 4.83 6.73 0.09
CA PHE A 171 4.64 5.95 1.32
C PHE A 171 5.96 5.44 1.88
N ASN A 172 5.92 5.03 3.14
CA ASN A 172 7.07 4.47 3.84
C ASN A 172 6.89 2.99 4.11
N THR A 173 8.00 2.24 4.01
CA THR A 173 8.11 0.84 4.43
C THR A 173 9.28 0.65 5.39
N ALA A 174 9.21 -0.39 6.22
CA ALA A 174 10.28 -0.67 7.18
C ALA A 174 11.43 -1.40 6.51
N TRP A 175 12.60 -0.76 6.48
CA TRP A 175 13.92 -1.22 6.04
C TRP A 175 14.13 -1.41 4.53
N SER A 176 13.13 -1.80 3.77
CA SER A 176 13.28 -2.16 2.36
C SER A 176 12.03 -1.86 1.54
N PRO A 177 12.17 -1.67 0.21
CA PRO A 177 11.04 -1.42 -0.67
C PRO A 177 10.19 -2.69 -0.88
N PRO A 178 8.87 -2.57 -1.08
CA PRO A 178 7.98 -3.72 -1.23
C PRO A 178 7.94 -4.23 -2.68
N ILE A 179 9.10 -4.52 -3.27
CA ILE A 179 9.22 -4.92 -4.68
C ILE A 179 8.29 -6.11 -5.03
N PRO A 180 8.23 -7.22 -4.24
CA PRO A 180 7.35 -8.34 -4.59
C PRO A 180 5.87 -7.98 -4.61
N VAL A 181 5.46 -7.02 -3.78
CA VAL A 181 4.07 -6.54 -3.74
C VAL A 181 3.74 -5.78 -5.01
N ILE A 182 4.63 -4.89 -5.46
CA ILE A 182 4.40 -4.10 -6.68
C ILE A 182 4.52 -4.97 -7.93
N GLU A 183 5.44 -5.93 -7.97
CA GLU A 183 5.52 -6.93 -9.03
C GLU A 183 4.22 -7.73 -9.16
N LYS A 184 3.67 -8.19 -8.03
CA LYS A 184 2.38 -8.89 -8.02
C LYS A 184 1.25 -7.99 -8.52
N LEU A 185 1.23 -6.72 -8.09
CA LEU A 185 0.25 -5.74 -8.54
C LEU A 185 0.35 -5.50 -10.06
N ALA A 186 1.57 -5.34 -10.60
CA ALA A 186 1.80 -5.18 -12.03
C ALA A 186 1.29 -6.41 -12.82
N GLY A 187 1.52 -7.62 -12.31
CA GLY A 187 0.98 -8.85 -12.91
C GLY A 187 -0.57 -8.93 -12.88
N MET A 188 -1.23 -8.29 -11.90
CA MET A 188 -2.69 -8.22 -11.84
C MET A 188 -3.27 -7.21 -12.85
N PHE A 189 -2.49 -6.21 -13.26
CA PHE A 189 -2.91 -5.12 -14.14
C PHE A 189 -1.94 -4.92 -15.31
N PRO A 190 -1.82 -5.90 -16.22
CA PRO A 190 -0.79 -5.89 -17.27
C PRO A 190 -0.96 -4.77 -18.32
N ASP A 191 -2.14 -4.12 -18.38
CA ASP A 191 -2.39 -2.98 -19.26
C ASP A 191 -1.88 -1.64 -18.68
N HIS A 192 -1.30 -1.68 -17.48
CA HIS A 192 -0.77 -0.52 -16.79
C HIS A 192 0.76 -0.58 -16.71
N PHE A 193 1.36 0.59 -16.68
CA PHE A 193 2.78 0.76 -16.36
C PHE A 193 2.93 1.13 -14.89
N PHE A 194 3.87 0.48 -14.21
CA PHE A 194 4.22 0.73 -12.82
C PHE A 194 5.68 1.12 -12.73
N GLU A 195 5.96 2.16 -11.96
CA GLU A 195 7.30 2.64 -11.68
C GLU A 195 7.45 2.86 -10.18
N LEU A 196 8.39 2.18 -9.56
CA LEU A 196 8.73 2.31 -8.15
C LEU A 196 10.11 2.92 -8.01
N GLN A 197 10.18 4.10 -7.40
CA GLN A 197 11.42 4.71 -6.95
C GLN A 197 11.47 4.63 -5.43
N TYR A 198 12.65 4.33 -4.88
CA TYR A 198 12.81 4.19 -3.44
C TYR A 198 14.19 4.60 -2.97
N PHE A 199 14.27 5.03 -1.72
CA PHE A 199 15.56 5.20 -1.05
C PHE A 199 15.44 4.94 0.46
N GLU A 200 16.53 4.50 1.05
CA GLU A 200 16.68 4.29 2.48
C GLU A 200 17.94 5.02 2.95
N GLY A 201 17.77 6.05 3.77
CA GLY A 201 18.87 6.94 4.17
C GLY A 201 19.75 6.39 5.28
N GLY A 202 19.32 5.40 6.05
CA GLY A 202 20.05 4.86 7.19
C GLY A 202 21.19 3.93 6.76
N ILE A 203 20.90 2.92 5.94
CA ILE A 203 21.91 2.01 5.35
C ILE A 203 22.53 2.67 4.12
N GLY A 204 21.78 3.51 3.40
CA GLY A 204 22.29 4.32 2.29
C GLY A 204 22.15 3.65 0.93
N PHE A 205 20.95 3.16 0.58
CA PHE A 205 20.66 2.65 -0.75
C PHE A 205 19.48 3.38 -1.40
N CYS A 206 19.43 3.34 -2.72
CA CYS A 206 18.29 3.80 -3.52
C CYS A 206 18.11 2.91 -4.74
N GLY A 207 16.93 2.95 -5.34
CA GLY A 207 16.67 2.15 -6.52
C GLY A 207 15.45 2.61 -7.31
N HIS A 208 15.33 1.99 -8.47
CA HIS A 208 14.28 2.27 -9.43
C HIS A 208 13.92 0.99 -10.17
N VAL A 209 12.64 0.64 -10.17
CA VAL A 209 12.11 -0.56 -10.84
C VAL A 209 10.90 -0.17 -11.67
N CYS A 210 10.81 -0.71 -12.89
CA CYS A 210 9.67 -0.50 -13.78
C CYS A 210 9.09 -1.83 -14.24
N TRP A 211 7.76 -1.87 -14.34
CA TRP A 211 7.02 -3.00 -14.88
C TRP A 211 6.11 -2.53 -16.01
N GLU A 212 6.12 -3.28 -17.10
CA GLU A 212 5.25 -3.09 -18.25
C GLU A 212 4.72 -4.45 -18.72
N HIS A 213 3.45 -4.50 -19.11
CA HIS A 213 2.79 -5.76 -19.49
C HIS A 213 2.89 -6.85 -18.39
N GLY A 214 2.89 -6.42 -17.13
CA GLY A 214 2.99 -7.33 -15.98
C GLY A 214 4.37 -7.92 -15.73
N ASN A 215 5.41 -7.48 -16.45
CA ASN A 215 6.77 -7.99 -16.34
C ASN A 215 7.76 -6.86 -15.99
N GLU A 216 8.76 -7.18 -15.18
CA GLU A 216 9.87 -6.28 -14.90
C GLU A 216 10.64 -5.97 -16.20
N GLN A 217 10.79 -4.69 -16.50
CA GLN A 217 11.54 -4.20 -17.66
C GLN A 217 12.90 -3.64 -17.25
N TYR A 218 12.97 -3.06 -16.07
CA TYR A 218 14.16 -2.39 -15.61
C TYR A 218 14.23 -2.46 -14.08
N HIS A 219 15.40 -2.76 -13.56
CA HIS A 219 15.71 -2.72 -12.14
C HIS A 219 17.13 -2.22 -11.93
N ASN A 220 17.28 -1.13 -11.23
CA ASN A 220 18.58 -0.60 -10.81
C ASN A 220 18.55 -0.30 -9.31
N GLN A 221 19.61 -0.69 -8.63
CA GLN A 221 19.84 -0.36 -7.24
C GLN A 221 21.29 0.08 -7.06
N GLY A 222 21.50 1.10 -6.25
CA GLY A 222 22.82 1.67 -5.99
C GLY A 222 22.90 2.35 -4.63
N ASP A 223 24.05 2.93 -4.37
CA ASP A 223 24.29 3.65 -3.12
C ASP A 223 23.54 5.00 -3.11
N TYR A 224 22.91 5.29 -1.98
CA TYR A 224 22.29 6.59 -1.75
C TYR A 224 23.29 7.53 -1.06
N ASN A 225 23.62 8.62 -1.75
CA ASN A 225 24.57 9.63 -1.27
C ASN A 225 23.89 10.95 -0.85
N GLY A 226 22.56 10.95 -0.70
CA GLY A 226 21.79 12.11 -0.27
C GLY A 226 21.80 12.34 1.24
N PRO A 227 21.00 13.32 1.73
CA PRO A 227 20.83 13.56 3.15
C PRO A 227 20.29 12.31 3.86
N ARG A 228 20.98 11.90 4.93
CA ARG A 228 20.49 10.83 5.79
C ARG A 228 19.40 11.41 6.68
N GLY A 229 18.14 11.14 6.35
CA GLY A 229 17.01 11.40 7.22
C GLY A 229 17.06 10.46 8.43
N GLY A 230 16.87 10.99 9.63
CA GLY A 230 16.73 10.25 10.88
C GLY A 230 15.38 10.51 11.50
#